data_938cf37b98da0930d3df8221b043a0c3
#
_entry.id   938cf37b98da0930d3df8221b043a0c3
#
_cell.length_a   1.000
_cell.length_b   1.000
_cell.length_c   1.000
_cell.angle_alpha   90.00
_cell.angle_beta   90.00
_cell.angle_gamma   90.00
#
_symmetry.space_group_name_H-M   'P 1'
#
loop_
_entity.id
_entity.type
_entity.pdbx_description
1 polymer ?
#
loop_
_entity_poly.entity_id
_entity_poly.type
_entity_poly.pdbx_seq_one_letter_code
_entity_poly.pdbx_strand_id
1 'polypeptide(L)'
;WGHGKYVANSGLIVSPELRKSGLARQIKQKIFELSRTKYPDAKIFGLTTGLAVMKINSDLGYEPVTYSELTQDEEFWAGCKSCVNYDILMSKERKNCMCTAMLYDPKDHYEPEETKQFFEENKKGFERLLRLKEWKFLKAFRRKEDKSGGEAKSKKFLHYFFNF
;
A
#
# COMPACT_ATOMS: atom_id res chain seq x y z
N TRP A 1 -13.28 19.71 11.07
CA TRP A 1 -11.83 19.77 10.87
C TRP A 1 -11.53 19.88 9.38
N GLY A 2 -11.31 21.03 8.92
CA GLY A 2 -11.32 21.29 7.48
C GLY A 2 -10.16 22.14 7.00
N HIS A 3 -8.93 21.84 7.44
CA HIS A 3 -7.77 22.64 7.01
C HIS A 3 -7.23 22.24 5.63
N GLY A 4 -7.91 21.34 4.90
CA GLY A 4 -7.54 20.92 3.54
C GLY A 4 -6.22 20.16 3.41
N LYS A 5 -5.48 19.96 4.51
CA LYS A 5 -4.18 19.28 4.51
C LYS A 5 -4.29 17.75 4.63
N TYR A 6 -5.35 17.28 5.27
CA TYR A 6 -5.58 15.87 5.54
C TYR A 6 -7.01 15.47 5.25
N VAL A 7 -7.19 14.26 4.73
CA VAL A 7 -8.48 13.59 4.56
C VAL A 7 -8.43 12.25 5.28
N ALA A 8 -9.34 12.01 6.22
CA ALA A 8 -9.46 10.71 6.87
C ALA A 8 -10.41 9.81 6.05
N ASN A 9 -9.90 8.66 5.68
CA ASN A 9 -10.64 7.62 4.97
C ASN A 9 -10.71 6.35 5.82
N SER A 10 -11.40 6.44 6.96
CA SER A 10 -11.56 5.37 7.94
C SER A 10 -13.02 4.91 8.04
N GLY A 11 -13.29 3.86 8.82
CA GLY A 11 -14.64 3.46 9.18
C GLY A 11 -15.40 2.66 8.12
N LEU A 12 -14.73 1.95 7.23
CA LEU A 12 -15.37 1.07 6.26
C LEU A 12 -16.03 -0.14 6.95
N ILE A 13 -17.33 -0.28 6.78
CA ILE A 13 -18.10 -1.43 7.24
C ILE A 13 -18.83 -2.03 6.04
N VAL A 14 -18.74 -3.35 5.88
CA VAL A 14 -19.46 -4.13 4.86
C VAL A 14 -20.28 -5.20 5.56
N SER A 15 -21.56 -5.26 5.25
CA SER A 15 -22.49 -6.27 5.74
C SER A 15 -21.94 -7.68 5.49
N PRO A 16 -22.11 -8.63 6.44
CA PRO A 16 -21.56 -9.99 6.32
C PRO A 16 -21.92 -10.69 5.00
N GLU A 17 -23.14 -10.52 4.52
CA GLU A 17 -23.65 -11.15 3.30
C GLU A 17 -22.96 -10.64 2.03
N LEU A 18 -22.44 -9.41 2.07
CA LEU A 18 -21.76 -8.76 0.96
C LEU A 18 -20.23 -8.84 1.05
N ARG A 19 -19.69 -9.50 2.07
CA ARG A 19 -18.25 -9.72 2.21
C ARG A 19 -17.76 -10.70 1.15
N LYS A 20 -16.46 -10.61 0.83
CA LYS A 20 -15.81 -11.44 -0.20
C LYS A 20 -16.29 -11.19 -1.64
N SER A 21 -17.19 -10.22 -1.88
CA SER A 21 -17.64 -9.80 -3.21
C SER A 21 -16.76 -8.74 -3.88
N GLY A 22 -15.73 -8.26 -3.21
CA GLY A 22 -14.90 -7.14 -3.69
C GLY A 22 -15.48 -5.76 -3.37
N LEU A 23 -16.66 -5.67 -2.75
CA LEU A 23 -17.34 -4.40 -2.47
C LEU A 23 -16.50 -3.42 -1.64
N ALA A 24 -15.79 -3.92 -0.61
CA ALA A 24 -14.91 -3.10 0.21
C ALA A 24 -13.83 -2.39 -0.64
N ARG A 25 -13.24 -3.09 -1.60
CA ARG A 25 -12.25 -2.53 -2.53
C ARG A 25 -12.89 -1.45 -3.42
N GLN A 26 -14.04 -1.71 -3.99
CA GLN A 26 -14.74 -0.75 -4.84
C GLN A 26 -15.09 0.53 -4.08
N ILE A 27 -15.63 0.40 -2.87
CA ILE A 27 -15.95 1.57 -2.01
C ILE A 27 -14.67 2.36 -1.71
N LYS A 28 -13.61 1.70 -1.27
CA LYS A 28 -12.33 2.36 -0.95
C LYS A 28 -11.74 3.08 -2.14
N GLN A 29 -11.76 2.44 -3.31
CA GLN A 29 -11.26 3.05 -4.54
C GLN A 29 -12.07 4.31 -4.90
N LYS A 30 -13.40 4.24 -4.87
CA LYS A 30 -14.28 5.39 -5.18
C LYS A 30 -14.09 6.55 -4.22
N ILE A 31 -13.97 6.26 -2.91
CA ILE A 31 -13.72 7.31 -1.91
C ILE A 31 -12.32 7.91 -2.10
N PHE A 32 -11.33 7.10 -2.42
CA PHE A 32 -9.98 7.54 -2.71
C PHE A 32 -9.96 8.49 -3.93
N GLU A 33 -10.53 8.07 -5.07
CA GLU A 33 -10.65 8.87 -6.29
C GLU A 33 -11.34 10.21 -6.01
N LEU A 34 -12.46 10.19 -5.28
CA LEU A 34 -13.19 11.39 -4.87
C LEU A 34 -12.33 12.32 -4.00
N SER A 35 -11.61 11.74 -3.04
CA SER A 35 -10.73 12.49 -2.15
C SER A 35 -9.60 13.16 -2.94
N ARG A 36 -8.98 12.47 -3.89
CA ARG A 36 -7.94 13.00 -4.77
C ARG A 36 -8.46 14.12 -5.68
N THR A 37 -9.67 13.94 -6.23
CA THR A 37 -10.29 14.97 -7.09
C THR A 37 -10.64 16.23 -6.32
N LYS A 38 -11.20 16.06 -5.11
CA LYS A 38 -11.67 17.21 -4.31
C LYS A 38 -10.54 17.92 -3.56
N TYR A 39 -9.51 17.18 -3.16
CA TYR A 39 -8.39 17.67 -2.35
C TYR A 39 -7.05 17.14 -2.93
N PRO A 40 -6.59 17.65 -4.08
CA PRO A 40 -5.45 17.08 -4.81
C PRO A 40 -4.14 17.10 -4.02
N ASP A 41 -3.94 18.09 -3.15
CA ASP A 41 -2.72 18.26 -2.36
C ASP A 41 -2.81 17.68 -0.94
N ALA A 42 -3.99 17.19 -0.55
CA ALA A 42 -4.19 16.67 0.81
C ALA A 42 -3.61 15.26 0.95
N LYS A 43 -2.99 15.02 2.09
CA LYS A 43 -2.63 13.67 2.54
C LYS A 43 -3.90 12.91 2.91
N ILE A 44 -4.03 11.66 2.46
CA ILE A 44 -5.18 10.82 2.76
C ILE A 44 -4.73 9.71 3.70
N PHE A 45 -5.38 9.56 4.84
CA PHE A 45 -4.99 8.56 5.82
C PHE A 45 -6.15 7.72 6.33
N GLY A 46 -5.82 6.57 6.90
CA GLY A 46 -6.79 5.70 7.54
C GLY A 46 -6.18 4.95 8.71
N LEU A 47 -7.00 4.71 9.73
CA LEU A 47 -6.67 3.88 10.89
C LEU A 47 -7.46 2.58 10.79
N THR A 48 -6.80 1.44 10.89
CA THR A 48 -7.47 0.13 10.79
C THR A 48 -6.75 -0.96 11.59
N THR A 49 -7.54 -1.89 12.15
CA THR A 49 -7.02 -3.14 12.72
C THR A 49 -7.14 -4.31 11.74
N GLY A 50 -7.81 -4.11 10.60
CA GLY A 50 -8.16 -5.16 9.66
C GLY A 50 -7.12 -5.36 8.56
N LEU A 51 -6.44 -6.52 8.52
CA LEU A 51 -5.47 -6.86 7.49
C LEU A 51 -6.03 -6.72 6.06
N ALA A 52 -7.29 -7.10 5.84
CA ALA A 52 -7.93 -6.95 4.53
C ALA A 52 -8.03 -5.49 4.08
N VAL A 53 -8.29 -4.57 5.02
CA VAL A 53 -8.35 -3.12 4.74
C VAL A 53 -6.94 -2.57 4.53
N MET A 54 -5.95 -3.02 5.31
CA MET A 54 -4.53 -2.65 5.08
C MET A 54 -4.10 -3.01 3.66
N LYS A 55 -4.40 -4.23 3.21
CA LYS A 55 -4.08 -4.67 1.84
C LYS A 55 -4.74 -3.80 0.77
N ILE A 56 -6.03 -3.47 0.94
CA ILE A 56 -6.73 -2.58 0.00
C ILE A 56 -6.08 -1.18 -0.02
N ASN A 57 -5.72 -0.66 1.15
CA ASN A 57 -5.05 0.64 1.25
C ASN A 57 -3.66 0.61 0.58
N SER A 58 -2.85 -0.44 0.81
CA SER A 58 -1.56 -0.60 0.14
C SER A 58 -1.70 -0.67 -1.39
N ASP A 59 -2.71 -1.38 -1.89
CA ASP A 59 -2.99 -1.44 -3.34
C ASP A 59 -3.40 -0.07 -3.93
N LEU A 60 -3.84 0.87 -3.09
CA LEU A 60 -4.16 2.26 -3.45
C LEU A 60 -2.97 3.22 -3.24
N GLY A 61 -1.80 2.70 -2.86
CA GLY A 61 -0.60 3.49 -2.64
C GLY A 61 -0.45 4.09 -1.24
N TYR A 62 -1.24 3.63 -0.25
CA TYR A 62 -1.00 4.02 1.14
C TYR A 62 0.15 3.23 1.72
N GLU A 63 0.98 3.89 2.51
CA GLU A 63 2.08 3.27 3.24
C GLU A 63 1.80 3.25 4.74
N PRO A 64 2.28 2.24 5.48
CA PRO A 64 2.24 2.25 6.94
C PRO A 64 3.12 3.39 7.47
N VAL A 65 2.58 4.19 8.40
CA VAL A 65 3.28 5.33 8.98
C VAL A 65 3.11 5.37 10.49
N THR A 66 3.92 6.20 11.14
CA THR A 66 3.76 6.48 12.56
C THR A 66 2.61 7.47 12.79
N TYR A 67 2.03 7.45 13.98
CA TYR A 67 0.93 8.36 14.33
C TYR A 67 1.35 9.84 14.34
N SER A 68 2.65 10.11 14.50
CA SER A 68 3.20 11.47 14.44
C SER A 68 3.09 12.12 13.05
N GLU A 69 2.94 11.31 12.00
CA GLU A 69 2.77 11.76 10.61
C GLU A 69 1.32 12.10 10.25
N LEU A 70 0.40 11.73 11.13
CA LEU A 70 -1.02 12.02 10.96
C LEU A 70 -1.37 13.44 11.45
N THR A 71 -2.64 13.80 11.24
CA THR A 71 -3.15 15.08 11.75
C THR A 71 -3.02 15.21 13.26
N GLN A 72 -2.71 16.41 13.73
CA GLN A 72 -2.72 16.76 15.17
C GLN A 72 -4.05 17.38 15.60
N ASP A 73 -5.06 17.35 14.75
CA ASP A 73 -6.38 17.92 15.00
C ASP A 73 -7.11 17.18 16.13
N GLU A 74 -7.43 17.89 17.20
CA GLU A 74 -8.12 17.36 18.37
C GLU A 74 -9.52 16.83 18.05
N GLU A 75 -10.21 17.45 17.11
CA GLU A 75 -11.56 17.03 16.70
C GLU A 75 -11.51 15.64 16.03
N PHE A 76 -10.49 15.38 15.21
CA PHE A 76 -10.27 14.04 14.66
C PHE A 76 -10.08 13.00 15.78
N TRP A 77 -9.16 13.28 16.72
CA TRP A 77 -8.84 12.35 17.81
C TRP A 77 -9.98 12.17 18.81
N ALA A 78 -10.85 13.17 18.95
CA ALA A 78 -12.07 13.03 19.75
C ALA A 78 -12.99 11.92 19.25
N GLY A 79 -12.97 11.58 17.97
CA GLY A 79 -13.69 10.45 17.41
C GLY A 79 -13.26 9.08 17.97
N CYS A 80 -12.05 8.98 18.50
CA CYS A 80 -11.57 7.75 19.15
C CYS A 80 -12.14 7.51 20.55
N LYS A 81 -12.81 8.48 21.17
CA LYS A 81 -13.35 8.36 22.54
C LYS A 81 -14.33 7.19 22.72
N SER A 82 -15.06 6.82 21.67
CA SER A 82 -16.00 5.69 21.70
C SER A 82 -15.34 4.33 21.36
N CYS A 83 -14.05 4.32 21.06
CA CYS A 83 -13.32 3.10 20.67
C CYS A 83 -12.91 2.31 21.92
N VAL A 84 -13.03 0.99 21.88
CA VAL A 84 -12.57 0.09 22.97
C VAL A 84 -11.06 0.17 23.24
N ASN A 85 -10.28 0.68 22.29
CA ASN A 85 -8.84 0.86 22.41
C ASN A 85 -8.45 2.30 22.82
N TYR A 86 -9.40 3.13 23.27
CA TYR A 86 -9.12 4.51 23.61
C TYR A 86 -8.10 4.65 24.73
N ASP A 87 -8.18 3.83 25.76
CA ASP A 87 -7.24 3.83 26.88
C ASP A 87 -5.81 3.53 26.44
N ILE A 88 -5.64 2.63 25.45
CA ILE A 88 -4.35 2.30 24.86
C ILE A 88 -3.79 3.54 24.13
N LEU A 89 -4.62 4.20 23.33
CA LEU A 89 -4.24 5.42 22.62
C LEU A 89 -3.78 6.52 23.60
N MET A 90 -4.53 6.73 24.68
CA MET A 90 -4.22 7.75 25.67
C MET A 90 -2.98 7.42 26.51
N SER A 91 -2.80 6.14 26.91
CA SER A 91 -1.62 5.70 27.65
C SER A 91 -0.32 5.86 26.85
N LYS A 92 -0.41 5.95 25.53
CA LYS A 92 0.72 6.16 24.61
C LYS A 92 0.78 7.61 24.10
N GLU A 93 0.11 8.54 24.74
CA GLU A 93 0.09 9.97 24.35
C GLU A 93 -0.27 10.15 22.86
N ARG A 94 -1.18 9.35 22.34
CA ARG A 94 -1.59 9.30 20.91
C ARG A 94 -0.46 8.95 19.92
N LYS A 95 0.67 8.44 20.39
CA LYS A 95 1.79 8.05 19.53
C LYS A 95 1.64 6.65 18.95
N ASN A 96 0.76 5.82 19.53
CA ASN A 96 0.48 4.45 19.09
C ASN A 96 -0.89 3.97 19.58
N CYS A 97 -1.46 3.00 18.85
CA CYS A 97 -2.68 2.29 19.22
C CYS A 97 -2.67 0.89 18.58
N MET A 98 -3.73 0.11 18.79
CA MET A 98 -3.93 -1.18 18.11
C MET A 98 -4.26 -1.04 16.61
N CYS A 99 -4.63 0.16 16.15
CA CYS A 99 -4.81 0.43 14.73
C CYS A 99 -3.47 0.66 14.04
N THR A 100 -3.32 0.14 12.83
CA THR A 100 -2.24 0.54 11.94
C THR A 100 -2.64 1.84 11.25
N ALA A 101 -1.76 2.85 11.32
CA ALA A 101 -1.89 4.07 10.56
C ALA A 101 -1.37 3.84 9.14
N MET A 102 -2.14 4.25 8.14
CA MET A 102 -1.73 4.18 6.75
C MET A 102 -1.98 5.53 6.08
N LEU A 103 -1.00 6.03 5.37
CA LEU A 103 -1.00 7.37 4.77
C LEU A 103 -0.69 7.28 3.28
N TYR A 104 -1.44 8.02 2.49
CA TYR A 104 -1.12 8.37 1.11
C TYR A 104 -0.67 9.83 1.08
N ASP A 105 0.58 10.09 0.74
CA ASP A 105 1.08 11.44 0.49
C ASP A 105 1.16 11.66 -1.03
N PRO A 106 0.42 12.63 -1.59
CA PRO A 106 0.48 12.90 -3.02
C PRO A 106 1.89 13.29 -3.52
N LYS A 107 2.75 13.78 -2.65
CA LYS A 107 4.12 14.16 -3.01
C LYS A 107 5.00 12.95 -3.28
N ASP A 108 4.77 11.84 -2.59
CA ASP A 108 5.53 10.60 -2.77
C ASP A 108 5.15 9.90 -4.08
N HIS A 109 3.98 10.24 -4.64
CA HIS A 109 3.47 9.70 -5.91
C HIS A 109 3.56 10.71 -7.07
N TYR A 110 4.25 11.84 -6.85
CA TYR A 110 4.47 12.82 -7.91
C TYR A 110 5.64 12.38 -8.78
N GLU A 111 5.33 11.93 -9.98
CA GLU A 111 6.33 11.73 -11.02
C GLU A 111 6.38 12.99 -11.90
N PRO A 112 7.52 13.70 -11.97
CA PRO A 112 7.70 14.79 -12.90
C PRO A 112 7.42 14.34 -14.33
N GLU A 113 6.77 15.19 -15.14
CA GLU A 113 6.46 14.86 -16.56
C GLU A 113 7.72 14.49 -17.35
N GLU A 114 8.85 15.14 -17.05
CA GLU A 114 10.14 14.81 -17.65
C GLU A 114 10.57 13.37 -17.36
N THR A 115 10.31 12.87 -16.15
CA THR A 115 10.60 11.48 -15.76
C THR A 115 9.69 10.52 -16.51
N LYS A 116 8.40 10.82 -16.65
CA LYS A 116 7.45 9.99 -17.41
C LYS A 116 7.84 9.94 -18.89
N GLN A 117 8.17 11.08 -19.50
CA GLN A 117 8.64 11.15 -20.88
C GLN A 117 9.90 10.33 -21.07
N PHE A 118 10.88 10.48 -20.17
CA PHE A 118 12.12 9.70 -20.22
C PHE A 118 11.85 8.18 -20.14
N PHE A 119 10.96 7.72 -19.26
CA PHE A 119 10.61 6.30 -19.15
C PHE A 119 9.85 5.81 -20.40
N GLU A 120 8.91 6.57 -20.92
CA GLU A 120 8.18 6.17 -22.15
C GLU A 120 9.11 6.12 -23.38
N GLU A 121 10.01 7.08 -23.55
CA GLU A 121 11.00 7.10 -24.63
C GLU A 121 11.98 5.92 -24.53
N ASN A 122 12.37 5.55 -23.33
CA ASN A 122 13.35 4.50 -23.08
C ASN A 122 12.73 3.12 -22.76
N LYS A 123 11.40 3.00 -22.74
CA LYS A 123 10.66 1.79 -22.39
C LYS A 123 11.13 0.55 -23.17
N LYS A 124 11.29 0.66 -24.49
CA LYS A 124 11.79 -0.45 -25.33
C LYS A 124 13.22 -0.88 -24.96
N GLY A 125 14.05 0.06 -24.55
CA GLY A 125 15.41 -0.22 -24.08
C GLY A 125 15.42 -0.94 -22.75
N PHE A 126 14.60 -0.52 -21.79
CA PHE A 126 14.44 -1.19 -20.50
C PHE A 126 13.86 -2.59 -20.62
N GLU A 127 12.82 -2.79 -21.44
CA GLU A 127 12.26 -4.11 -21.71
C GLU A 127 13.30 -5.06 -22.33
N ARG A 128 14.13 -4.56 -23.23
CA ARG A 128 15.21 -5.34 -23.83
C ARG A 128 16.28 -5.75 -22.81
N LEU A 129 16.63 -4.85 -21.89
CA LEU A 129 17.55 -5.11 -20.78
C LEU A 129 16.99 -6.14 -19.79
N LEU A 130 15.72 -6.04 -19.44
CA LEU A 130 15.04 -7.03 -18.57
C LEU A 130 15.04 -8.42 -19.21
N ARG A 131 14.67 -8.54 -20.51
CA ARG A 131 14.73 -9.80 -21.24
C ARG A 131 16.15 -10.39 -21.31
N LEU A 132 17.18 -9.58 -21.47
CA LEU A 132 18.58 -10.04 -21.47
C LEU A 132 19.02 -10.52 -20.07
N LYS A 133 18.56 -9.89 -19.01
CA LYS A 133 18.82 -10.28 -17.62
C LYS A 133 18.16 -11.63 -17.31
N GLU A 134 16.91 -11.80 -17.67
CA GLU A 134 16.17 -13.06 -17.53
C GLU A 134 16.83 -14.19 -18.35
N TRP A 135 17.22 -13.92 -19.57
CA TRP A 135 17.85 -14.91 -20.44
C TRP A 135 19.23 -15.37 -19.92
N LYS A 136 20.07 -14.44 -19.41
CA LYS A 136 21.35 -14.77 -18.78
C LYS A 136 21.15 -15.55 -17.49
N PHE A 137 20.17 -15.21 -16.69
CA PHE A 137 19.82 -15.90 -15.46
C PHE A 137 19.35 -17.32 -15.73
N LEU A 138 18.43 -17.51 -16.66
CA LEU A 138 17.93 -18.82 -17.09
C LEU A 138 19.04 -19.69 -17.70
N LYS A 139 19.94 -19.11 -18.47
CA LYS A 139 21.09 -19.83 -19.03
C LYS A 139 22.09 -20.28 -17.95
N ALA A 140 22.30 -19.49 -16.91
CA ALA A 140 23.13 -19.87 -15.78
C ALA A 140 22.52 -21.02 -14.96
N PHE A 141 21.17 -21.05 -14.80
CA PHE A 141 20.45 -22.15 -14.16
C PHE A 141 20.52 -23.45 -14.98
N ARG A 142 20.26 -23.38 -16.28
CA ARG A 142 20.33 -24.54 -17.18
C ARG A 142 21.71 -25.18 -17.21
N ARG A 143 22.78 -24.36 -17.13
CA ARG A 143 24.18 -24.85 -17.07
C ARG A 143 24.55 -25.54 -15.75
N LYS A 144 23.77 -25.29 -14.67
CA LYS A 144 23.93 -25.95 -13.37
C LYS A 144 23.22 -27.30 -13.31
N GLU A 145 22.07 -27.46 -13.99
CA GLU A 145 21.35 -28.73 -14.06
C GLU A 145 22.09 -29.76 -14.87
N ASP A 146 22.75 -29.38 -15.97
CA ASP A 146 23.57 -30.25 -16.80
C ASP A 146 24.85 -30.77 -16.11
N LYS A 147 25.23 -30.19 -14.96
CA LYS A 147 26.42 -30.59 -14.18
C LYS A 147 26.13 -31.36 -12.91
N SER A 148 24.86 -31.48 -12.50
CA SER A 148 24.42 -32.24 -11.34
C SER A 148 23.34 -33.21 -11.77
N GLY A 149 23.72 -34.38 -12.27
CA GLY A 149 22.81 -35.52 -12.39
C GLY A 149 22.35 -35.92 -11.00
N GLY A 150 21.18 -35.49 -10.55
CA GLY A 150 20.62 -35.81 -9.25
C GLY A 150 19.25 -35.17 -9.07
N GLU A 151 18.24 -36.00 -9.02
CA GLU A 151 16.84 -35.65 -8.89
C GLU A 151 16.52 -34.80 -7.64
N ALA A 152 15.46 -34.01 -7.79
CA ALA A 152 14.57 -33.51 -6.75
C ALA A 152 15.09 -32.43 -5.77
N LYS A 153 15.33 -31.19 -6.25
CA LYS A 153 15.26 -30.00 -5.37
C LYS A 153 14.76 -28.72 -6.06
N SER A 154 14.22 -28.81 -7.26
CA SER A 154 13.86 -27.63 -8.10
C SER A 154 12.56 -26.90 -7.70
N LYS A 155 11.64 -27.48 -6.94
CA LYS A 155 10.32 -26.85 -6.69
C LYS A 155 10.25 -25.86 -5.53
N LYS A 156 11.26 -25.83 -4.63
CA LYS A 156 11.23 -24.94 -3.46
C LYS A 156 11.88 -23.56 -3.66
N PHE A 157 12.71 -23.41 -4.69
CA PHE A 157 13.48 -22.17 -4.90
C PHE A 157 12.69 -21.09 -5.64
N LEU A 158 11.78 -21.47 -6.53
CA LEU A 158 10.94 -20.54 -7.29
C LEU A 158 9.85 -19.85 -6.44
N HIS A 159 9.46 -20.46 -5.30
CA HIS A 159 8.41 -19.89 -4.43
C HIS A 159 8.89 -18.72 -3.57
N TYR A 160 10.21 -18.55 -3.42
CA TYR A 160 10.80 -17.50 -2.59
C TYR A 160 11.03 -16.16 -3.33
N PHE A 161 11.02 -16.16 -4.66
CA PHE A 161 11.33 -14.96 -5.47
C PHE A 161 10.12 -14.27 -6.09
N PHE A 162 8.91 -14.83 -6.00
CA PHE A 162 7.70 -14.27 -6.61
C PHE A 162 6.61 -13.87 -5.61
N ASN A 163 6.92 -13.81 -4.31
CA ASN A 163 6.02 -13.28 -3.28
C ASN A 163 6.64 -12.04 -2.62
N PHE A 164 6.77 -10.97 -3.39
CA PHE A 164 6.79 -9.61 -2.89
C PHE A 164 5.69 -8.81 -3.58
#